data_58c44ca99fc8c3aa57c28bf9386a93e9
#
_entry.id   58c44ca99fc8c3aa57c28bf9386a93e9
#
_cell.length_a   1.000
_cell.length_b   1.000
_cell.length_c   1.000
_cell.angle_alpha   90.00
_cell.angle_beta   90.00
_cell.angle_gamma   90.00
#
_symmetry.space_group_name_H-M   'P 1'
#
loop_
_entity.id
_entity.type
_entity.pdbx_description
1 polymer ?
#
loop_
_entity_poly.entity_id
_entity_poly.type
_entity_poly.pdbx_seq_one_letter_code
_entity_poly.pdbx_strand_id
1 'polypeptide(L)'
;MFARISLCFCGEVFRMIAPAKLVTSRGGRHADVLGIDLAAPDAGERFKWFLAAVLYGTLISESLATRTWREFAARDVLTPERIRQTGWDGLVAILDAGGYMRYDYKTATKLLAACEALLRDYGDSIDALHDAAADPRDLESRLKALGKGIGETTIGIFLRELRGIWTRAEPPLSPLALAAAKALGYLQPDIDDADRALAILRQAWTVDGQAAAGFADFEAALVREGLRLRHLARRRPAS
;
A
#
# COMPACT_ATOMS: atom_id res chain seq x y z
N MET A 1 -0.36 -33.61 -14.94
CA MET A 1 -0.08 -33.32 -16.35
C MET A 1 -0.21 -31.80 -16.51
N PHE A 2 0.89 -31.07 -16.39
CA PHE A 2 0.91 -29.61 -16.32
C PHE A 2 0.96 -29.04 -17.73
N ALA A 3 -0.06 -28.30 -18.12
CA ALA A 3 -0.08 -27.59 -19.40
C ALA A 3 0.84 -26.36 -19.28
N ARG A 4 1.99 -26.44 -19.95
CA ARG A 4 2.88 -25.30 -20.21
C ARG A 4 2.21 -24.42 -21.27
N ILE A 5 1.73 -23.25 -20.88
CA ILE A 5 1.35 -22.21 -21.84
C ILE A 5 2.66 -21.59 -22.33
N SER A 6 3.14 -22.04 -23.50
CA SER A 6 4.24 -21.43 -24.24
C SER A 6 3.64 -20.49 -25.26
N LEU A 7 3.73 -19.18 -25.04
CA LEU A 7 3.48 -18.17 -26.07
C LEU A 7 4.80 -17.90 -26.79
N CYS A 8 4.94 -18.44 -28.00
CA CYS A 8 6.03 -18.11 -28.92
C CYS A 8 5.81 -16.73 -29.54
N PHE A 9 6.64 -15.77 -29.18
CA PHE A 9 6.93 -14.58 -29.98
C PHE A 9 8.44 -14.45 -30.12
N CYS A 10 8.88 -14.55 -31.37
CA CYS A 10 10.21 -14.26 -31.91
C CYS A 10 11.41 -14.36 -30.93
N GLY A 11 12.01 -15.54 -30.79
CA GLY A 11 13.44 -15.69 -30.53
C GLY A 11 13.96 -15.66 -29.09
N GLU A 12 13.28 -15.07 -28.10
CA GLU A 12 13.63 -15.17 -26.68
C GLU A 12 12.44 -15.68 -25.88
N VAL A 13 12.56 -16.86 -25.28
CA VAL A 13 11.60 -17.37 -24.30
C VAL A 13 11.74 -16.50 -23.05
N PHE A 14 10.97 -15.42 -22.97
CA PHE A 14 10.86 -14.61 -21.75
C PHE A 14 10.22 -15.52 -20.68
N ARG A 15 11.06 -16.12 -19.85
CA ARG A 15 10.61 -17.00 -18.77
C ARG A 15 9.97 -16.12 -17.70
N MET A 16 8.65 -15.98 -17.74
CA MET A 16 7.87 -15.25 -16.74
C MET A 16 8.28 -15.75 -15.34
N ILE A 17 8.66 -14.82 -14.47
CA ILE A 17 8.98 -15.14 -13.08
C ILE A 17 7.69 -15.63 -12.39
N ALA A 18 7.75 -16.73 -11.65
CA ALA A 18 6.59 -17.16 -10.85
C ALA A 18 6.19 -16.09 -9.81
N PRO A 19 4.89 -15.81 -9.59
CA PRO A 19 4.43 -14.81 -8.65
C PRO A 19 5.06 -14.91 -7.25
N ALA A 20 5.08 -16.11 -6.66
CA ALA A 20 5.73 -16.33 -5.36
C ALA A 20 7.23 -16.02 -5.35
N LYS A 21 7.92 -16.28 -6.47
CA LYS A 21 9.33 -15.95 -6.61
C LYS A 21 9.56 -14.43 -6.70
N LEU A 22 8.62 -13.69 -7.30
CA LEU A 22 8.67 -12.23 -7.31
C LEU A 22 8.53 -11.70 -5.86
N VAL A 23 7.58 -12.22 -5.08
CA VAL A 23 7.41 -11.86 -3.67
C VAL A 23 8.70 -12.12 -2.88
N THR A 24 9.29 -13.31 -3.02
CA THR A 24 10.55 -13.65 -2.35
C THR A 24 11.70 -12.70 -2.71
N SER A 25 11.74 -12.24 -3.96
CA SER A 25 12.85 -11.39 -4.45
C SER A 25 12.65 -9.90 -4.21
N ARG A 26 11.42 -9.41 -4.12
CA ARG A 26 11.06 -7.98 -3.97
C ARG A 26 10.50 -7.65 -2.59
N GLY A 27 10.10 -8.63 -1.81
CA GLY A 27 9.35 -8.52 -0.56
C GLY A 27 7.84 -8.49 -0.79
N GLY A 28 7.09 -8.90 0.24
CA GLY A 28 5.64 -8.85 0.32
C GLY A 28 5.12 -7.50 0.85
N ARG A 29 4.06 -7.54 1.64
CA ARG A 29 3.42 -6.36 2.23
C ARG A 29 4.42 -5.49 3.01
N HIS A 30 4.20 -4.19 2.96
CA HIS A 30 5.00 -3.24 3.75
C HIS A 30 4.65 -3.31 5.23
N ALA A 31 3.41 -3.65 5.57
CA ALA A 31 2.97 -3.87 6.95
C ALA A 31 3.84 -4.92 7.64
N ASP A 32 4.12 -6.04 6.98
CA ASP A 32 4.96 -7.13 7.52
C ASP A 32 6.39 -6.65 7.80
N VAL A 33 6.95 -5.80 6.92
CA VAL A 33 8.29 -5.20 7.12
C VAL A 33 8.33 -4.27 8.34
N LEU A 34 7.19 -3.67 8.68
CA LEU A 34 7.03 -2.81 9.86
C LEU A 34 6.66 -3.58 11.13
N GLY A 35 6.46 -4.90 11.03
CA GLY A 35 6.02 -5.74 12.15
C GLY A 35 4.54 -5.52 12.53
N ILE A 36 3.72 -5.09 11.57
CA ILE A 36 2.28 -4.85 11.75
C ILE A 36 1.52 -6.10 11.29
N ASP A 37 0.74 -6.71 12.17
CA ASP A 37 -0.12 -7.84 11.85
C ASP A 37 -1.53 -7.37 11.47
N LEU A 38 -1.76 -7.21 10.17
CA LEU A 38 -3.06 -6.75 9.67
C LEU A 38 -4.20 -7.76 9.89
N ALA A 39 -3.88 -9.05 10.10
CA ALA A 39 -4.86 -10.10 10.36
C ALA A 39 -5.22 -10.21 11.85
N ALA A 40 -4.49 -9.54 12.74
CA ALA A 40 -4.81 -9.53 14.16
C ALA A 40 -6.23 -9.00 14.41
N PRO A 41 -6.93 -9.51 15.43
CA PRO A 41 -8.26 -9.01 15.78
C PRO A 41 -8.25 -7.56 16.30
N ASP A 42 -7.09 -7.06 16.71
CA ASP A 42 -6.91 -5.70 17.24
C ASP A 42 -6.97 -4.64 16.13
N ALA A 43 -7.95 -3.73 16.21
CA ALA A 43 -8.07 -2.57 15.33
C ALA A 43 -6.85 -1.64 15.34
N GLY A 44 -6.08 -1.65 16.44
CA GLY A 44 -4.84 -0.89 16.57
C GLY A 44 -3.80 -1.23 15.51
N GLU A 45 -3.71 -2.50 15.10
CA GLU A 45 -2.78 -2.91 14.04
C GLU A 45 -3.13 -2.25 12.69
N ARG A 46 -4.41 -2.17 12.35
CA ARG A 46 -4.86 -1.52 11.12
C ARG A 46 -4.69 0.00 11.17
N PHE A 47 -4.83 0.61 12.36
CA PHE A 47 -4.50 2.02 12.51
C PHE A 47 -2.98 2.28 12.37
N LYS A 48 -2.11 1.42 12.91
CA LYS A 48 -0.66 1.51 12.69
C LYS A 48 -0.33 1.49 11.20
N TRP A 49 -1.00 0.63 10.43
CA TRP A 49 -0.84 0.59 8.98
C TRP A 49 -1.39 1.85 8.29
N PHE A 50 -2.51 2.40 8.76
CA PHE A 50 -3.03 3.66 8.24
C PHE A 50 -2.04 4.81 8.44
N LEU A 51 -1.45 4.93 9.63
CA LEU A 51 -0.38 5.89 9.91
C LEU A 51 0.80 5.70 8.94
N ALA A 52 1.27 4.48 8.76
CA ALA A 52 2.33 4.17 7.81
C ALA A 52 1.93 4.54 6.37
N ALA A 53 0.71 4.21 5.93
CA ALA A 53 0.21 4.54 4.60
C ALA A 53 0.15 6.06 4.35
N VAL A 54 -0.15 6.87 5.37
CA VAL A 54 -0.05 8.34 5.29
C VAL A 54 1.38 8.79 5.00
N LEU A 55 2.36 8.16 5.63
CA LEU A 55 3.79 8.47 5.41
C LEU A 55 4.23 8.03 4.00
N TYR A 56 3.92 6.80 3.60
CA TYR A 56 4.26 6.26 2.26
C TYR A 56 3.52 6.97 1.12
N GLY A 57 2.35 7.56 1.38
CA GLY A 57 1.56 8.30 0.39
C GLY A 57 2.15 9.64 -0.04
N THR A 58 3.27 10.05 0.53
CA THR A 58 3.98 11.28 0.20
C THR A 58 5.12 11.00 -0.80
N LEU A 59 5.54 12.03 -1.57
CA LEU A 59 6.61 11.91 -2.57
C LEU A 59 8.00 11.81 -1.92
N ILE A 60 8.25 10.77 -1.16
CA ILE A 60 9.53 10.45 -0.52
C ILE A 60 9.94 9.02 -0.85
N SER A 61 11.16 8.64 -0.47
CA SER A 61 11.62 7.26 -0.62
C SER A 61 10.96 6.33 0.41
N GLU A 62 10.78 5.06 0.04
CA GLU A 62 10.29 4.02 0.96
C GLU A 62 11.13 3.94 2.24
N SER A 63 12.46 4.02 2.11
CA SER A 63 13.39 3.99 3.25
C SER A 63 13.19 5.17 4.21
N LEU A 64 12.87 6.35 3.68
CA LEU A 64 12.59 7.52 4.51
C LEU A 64 11.26 7.36 5.26
N ALA A 65 10.21 6.91 4.59
CA ALA A 65 8.92 6.64 5.22
C ALA A 65 9.04 5.57 6.33
N THR A 66 9.75 4.47 6.05
CA THR A 66 10.03 3.41 7.03
C THR A 66 10.79 3.92 8.25
N ARG A 67 11.82 4.76 8.04
CA ARG A 67 12.59 5.35 9.15
C ARG A 67 11.71 6.27 10.00
N THR A 68 10.90 7.10 9.37
CA THR A 68 9.96 8.00 10.06
C THR A 68 8.93 7.22 10.86
N TRP A 69 8.36 6.15 10.29
CA TRP A 69 7.44 5.28 11.03
C TRP A 69 8.09 4.70 12.30
N ARG A 70 9.37 4.28 12.22
CA ARG A 70 10.12 3.77 13.39
C ARG A 70 10.29 4.84 14.48
N GLU A 71 10.37 6.12 14.14
CA GLU A 71 10.38 7.21 15.13
C GLU A 71 9.04 7.33 15.87
N PHE A 72 7.91 7.12 15.19
CA PHE A 72 6.60 7.01 15.83
C PHE A 72 6.54 5.78 16.75
N ALA A 73 7.00 4.64 16.27
CA ALA A 73 7.02 3.40 17.04
C ALA A 73 7.92 3.49 18.30
N ALA A 74 9.11 4.07 18.18
CA ALA A 74 10.03 4.24 19.30
C ALA A 74 9.48 5.14 20.43
N ARG A 75 8.50 6.01 20.10
CA ARG A 75 7.84 6.91 21.07
C ARG A 75 6.46 6.45 21.48
N ASP A 76 6.06 5.25 21.04
CA ASP A 76 4.71 4.70 21.26
C ASP A 76 3.57 5.62 20.79
N VAL A 77 3.78 6.39 19.69
CA VAL A 77 2.77 7.28 19.10
C VAL A 77 2.09 6.53 17.96
N LEU A 78 1.38 5.44 18.28
CA LEU A 78 0.83 4.47 17.33
C LEU A 78 -0.70 4.32 17.40
N THR A 79 -1.38 5.14 18.20
CA THR A 79 -2.85 5.14 18.30
C THR A 79 -3.41 6.52 18.00
N PRO A 80 -4.69 6.65 17.59
CA PRO A 80 -5.33 7.95 17.36
C PRO A 80 -5.24 8.85 18.60
N GLU A 81 -5.44 8.28 19.78
CA GLU A 81 -5.34 9.01 21.04
C GLU A 81 -3.93 9.56 21.26
N ARG A 82 -2.90 8.71 21.09
CA ARG A 82 -1.50 9.13 21.25
C ARG A 82 -1.10 10.21 20.25
N ILE A 83 -1.57 10.14 19.01
CA ILE A 83 -1.38 11.19 18.00
C ILE A 83 -1.94 12.52 18.51
N ARG A 84 -3.19 12.53 19.01
CA ARG A 84 -3.81 13.75 19.53
C ARG A 84 -3.10 14.29 20.78
N GLN A 85 -2.72 13.42 21.73
CA GLN A 85 -1.96 13.80 22.93
C GLN A 85 -0.59 14.38 22.60
N THR A 86 0.09 13.86 21.58
CA THR A 86 1.40 14.37 21.12
C THR A 86 1.29 15.80 20.59
N GLY A 87 0.16 16.14 19.99
CA GLY A 87 -0.11 17.46 19.46
C GLY A 87 0.77 17.82 18.25
N TRP A 88 0.51 18.98 17.66
CA TRP A 88 1.12 19.36 16.39
C TRP A 88 2.65 19.49 16.48
N ASP A 89 3.17 20.21 17.49
CA ASP A 89 4.62 20.42 17.66
C ASP A 89 5.38 19.11 17.91
N GLY A 90 4.79 18.22 18.73
CA GLY A 90 5.36 16.90 19.01
C GLY A 90 5.40 16.00 17.76
N LEU A 91 4.35 16.03 16.94
CA LEU A 91 4.31 15.29 15.67
C LEU A 91 5.33 15.83 14.66
N VAL A 92 5.49 17.15 14.57
CA VAL A 92 6.55 17.76 13.74
C VAL A 92 7.92 17.30 14.20
N ALA A 93 8.21 17.31 15.50
CA ALA A 93 9.48 16.83 16.02
C ALA A 93 9.76 15.35 15.71
N ILE A 94 8.73 14.48 15.73
CA ILE A 94 8.85 13.06 15.34
C ILE A 94 9.15 12.94 13.85
N LEU A 95 8.43 13.67 13.01
CA LEU A 95 8.60 13.68 11.56
C LEU A 95 10.01 14.15 11.17
N ASP A 96 10.50 15.22 11.81
CA ASP A 96 11.84 15.74 11.58
C ASP A 96 12.93 14.77 12.00
N ALA A 97 12.78 14.11 13.14
CA ALA A 97 13.70 13.06 13.61
C ALA A 97 13.80 11.92 12.59
N GLY A 98 12.70 11.56 11.93
CA GLY A 98 12.66 10.61 10.81
C GLY A 98 13.29 11.14 9.52
N GLY A 99 13.51 12.46 9.40
CA GLY A 99 14.01 13.14 8.21
C GLY A 99 12.93 13.59 7.23
N TYR A 100 11.69 13.72 7.69
CA TYR A 100 10.50 14.04 6.89
C TYR A 100 10.31 15.56 6.65
N MET A 101 11.33 16.35 6.90
CA MET A 101 11.37 17.81 7.00
C MET A 101 10.65 18.61 5.92
N ARG A 102 10.51 18.07 4.71
CA ARG A 102 9.83 18.77 3.60
C ARG A 102 8.30 18.77 3.72
N TYR A 103 7.74 17.79 4.45
CA TYR A 103 6.30 17.54 4.51
C TYR A 103 5.76 17.45 5.94
N ASP A 104 6.61 17.70 6.94
CA ASP A 104 6.37 17.61 8.38
C ASP A 104 5.08 18.34 8.80
N TYR A 105 5.00 19.65 8.59
CA TYR A 105 3.86 20.51 8.98
C TYR A 105 2.54 20.04 8.35
N LYS A 106 2.55 19.71 7.05
CA LYS A 106 1.35 19.22 6.36
C LYS A 106 0.94 17.85 6.86
N THR A 107 1.91 17.00 7.20
CA THR A 107 1.64 15.63 7.66
C THR A 107 1.19 15.63 9.12
N ALA A 108 1.79 16.45 9.99
CA ALA A 108 1.31 16.63 11.35
C ALA A 108 -0.16 17.12 11.38
N THR A 109 -0.48 18.15 10.60
CA THR A 109 -1.87 18.67 10.45
C THR A 109 -2.83 17.59 9.94
N LYS A 110 -2.40 16.82 8.92
CA LYS A 110 -3.21 15.73 8.35
C LYS A 110 -3.49 14.62 9.37
N LEU A 111 -2.47 14.21 10.13
CA LEU A 111 -2.61 13.16 11.14
C LEU A 111 -3.54 13.57 12.26
N LEU A 112 -3.42 14.80 12.77
CA LEU A 112 -4.32 15.32 13.80
C LEU A 112 -5.76 15.38 13.29
N ALA A 113 -6.01 15.96 12.12
CA ALA A 113 -7.35 16.04 11.54
C ALA A 113 -7.98 14.66 11.34
N ALA A 114 -7.18 13.68 10.89
CA ALA A 114 -7.65 12.31 10.70
C ALA A 114 -8.04 11.65 12.03
N CYS A 115 -7.23 11.82 13.08
CA CYS A 115 -7.51 11.25 14.40
C CYS A 115 -8.70 11.94 15.09
N GLU A 116 -8.87 13.26 14.91
CA GLU A 116 -10.04 13.98 15.38
C GLU A 116 -11.34 13.52 14.69
N ALA A 117 -11.28 13.30 13.37
CA ALA A 117 -12.41 12.77 12.61
C ALA A 117 -12.73 11.32 13.01
N LEU A 118 -11.72 10.46 13.21
CA LEU A 118 -11.93 9.10 13.70
C LEU A 118 -12.61 9.09 15.08
N LEU A 119 -12.19 9.94 16.01
CA LEU A 119 -12.83 10.05 17.32
C LEU A 119 -14.29 10.48 17.19
N ARG A 120 -14.52 11.57 16.46
CA ARG A 120 -15.84 12.19 16.33
C ARG A 120 -16.87 11.27 15.67
N ASP A 121 -16.45 10.60 14.58
CA ASP A 121 -17.39 9.92 13.68
C ASP A 121 -17.39 8.39 13.86
N TYR A 122 -16.32 7.81 14.44
CA TYR A 122 -16.11 6.36 14.51
C TYR A 122 -15.54 5.86 15.86
N GLY A 123 -15.56 6.68 16.91
CA GLY A 123 -15.11 6.27 18.25
C GLY A 123 -13.63 5.82 18.30
N ASP A 124 -12.75 6.50 17.58
CA ASP A 124 -11.32 6.18 17.43
C ASP A 124 -11.00 4.86 16.71
N SER A 125 -11.98 4.20 16.08
CA SER A 125 -11.78 2.92 15.41
C SER A 125 -11.80 3.06 13.89
N ILE A 126 -10.70 2.67 13.24
CA ILE A 126 -10.64 2.61 11.78
C ILE A 126 -11.44 1.41 11.23
N ASP A 127 -11.62 0.37 12.04
CA ASP A 127 -12.50 -0.76 11.71
C ASP A 127 -13.97 -0.35 11.74
N ALA A 128 -14.38 0.50 12.71
CA ALA A 128 -15.74 1.04 12.73
C ALA A 128 -16.04 1.89 11.48
N LEU A 129 -15.03 2.60 10.94
CA LEU A 129 -15.17 3.30 9.66
C LEU A 129 -15.41 2.31 8.51
N HIS A 130 -14.65 1.19 8.46
CA HIS A 130 -14.86 0.13 7.47
C HIS A 130 -16.24 -0.50 7.60
N ASP A 131 -16.68 -0.81 8.81
CA ASP A 131 -17.97 -1.45 9.08
C ASP A 131 -19.16 -0.56 8.72
N ALA A 132 -19.00 0.75 8.87
CA ALA A 132 -20.00 1.75 8.49
C ALA A 132 -20.08 1.98 6.96
N ALA A 133 -19.10 1.51 6.18
CA ALA A 133 -19.11 1.69 4.75
C ALA A 133 -20.12 0.74 4.07
N ALA A 134 -20.88 1.24 3.10
CA ALA A 134 -21.84 0.42 2.35
C ALA A 134 -21.15 -0.47 1.30
N ASP A 135 -20.14 0.07 0.62
CA ASP A 135 -19.43 -0.57 -0.47
C ASP A 135 -17.96 -0.06 -0.57
N PRO A 136 -17.12 -0.58 -1.48
CA PRO A 136 -15.74 -0.14 -1.64
C PRO A 136 -15.60 1.37 -1.94
N ARG A 137 -16.50 1.96 -2.70
CA ARG A 137 -16.45 3.40 -3.04
C ARG A 137 -16.81 4.27 -1.83
N ASP A 138 -17.79 3.85 -1.03
CA ASP A 138 -18.14 4.52 0.22
C ASP A 138 -16.99 4.42 1.21
N LEU A 139 -16.30 3.26 1.31
CA LEU A 139 -15.10 3.12 2.14
C LEU A 139 -14.01 4.12 1.74
N GLU A 140 -13.69 4.22 0.45
CA GLU A 140 -12.72 5.19 -0.05
C GLU A 140 -13.15 6.64 0.27
N SER A 141 -14.43 6.95 0.10
CA SER A 141 -14.97 8.29 0.38
C SER A 141 -14.86 8.66 1.86
N ARG A 142 -15.17 7.72 2.76
CA ARG A 142 -15.03 7.90 4.22
C ARG A 142 -13.57 8.10 4.62
N LEU A 143 -12.65 7.31 4.06
CA LEU A 143 -11.21 7.47 4.29
C LEU A 143 -10.72 8.85 3.81
N LYS A 144 -11.17 9.33 2.64
CA LYS A 144 -10.86 10.69 2.14
C LYS A 144 -11.37 11.78 3.07
N ALA A 145 -12.54 11.58 3.65
CA ALA A 145 -13.19 12.55 4.55
C ALA A 145 -12.48 12.70 5.90
N LEU A 146 -11.62 11.76 6.31
CA LEU A 146 -10.86 11.86 7.55
C LEU A 146 -9.95 13.11 7.61
N GLY A 147 -9.44 13.59 6.48
CA GLY A 147 -8.63 14.80 6.52
C GLY A 147 -8.13 15.29 5.16
N LYS A 148 -7.96 16.60 5.06
CA LYS A 148 -7.39 17.22 3.85
C LYS A 148 -5.99 16.65 3.56
N GLY A 149 -5.82 16.10 2.35
CA GLY A 149 -4.55 15.51 1.91
C GLY A 149 -4.45 14.00 2.14
N ILE A 150 -5.51 13.33 2.63
CA ILE A 150 -5.68 11.89 2.49
C ILE A 150 -6.29 11.67 1.11
N GLY A 151 -5.43 11.43 0.13
CA GLY A 151 -5.83 11.28 -1.28
C GLY A 151 -5.77 9.82 -1.74
N GLU A 152 -6.08 9.62 -3.02
CA GLU A 152 -6.14 8.30 -3.66
C GLU A 152 -4.86 7.48 -3.47
N THR A 153 -3.69 8.13 -3.51
CA THR A 153 -2.41 7.44 -3.29
C THR A 153 -2.33 6.82 -1.89
N THR A 154 -2.65 7.58 -0.84
CA THR A 154 -2.64 7.09 0.55
C THR A 154 -3.66 5.96 0.73
N ILE A 155 -4.88 6.15 0.21
CA ILE A 155 -5.96 5.18 0.31
C ILE A 155 -5.63 3.90 -0.45
N GLY A 156 -5.11 4.01 -1.66
CA GLY A 156 -4.68 2.87 -2.46
C GLY A 156 -3.54 2.08 -1.79
N ILE A 157 -2.59 2.75 -1.13
CA ILE A 157 -1.56 2.09 -0.33
C ILE A 157 -2.18 1.35 0.86
N PHE A 158 -3.07 2.01 1.58
CA PHE A 158 -3.72 1.46 2.76
C PHE A 158 -4.59 0.24 2.42
N LEU A 159 -5.53 0.39 1.49
CA LEU A 159 -6.51 -0.65 1.16
C LEU A 159 -5.89 -1.84 0.41
N ARG A 160 -4.85 -1.62 -0.38
CA ARG A 160 -4.17 -2.70 -1.11
C ARG A 160 -3.72 -3.84 -0.19
N GLU A 161 -3.12 -3.52 0.95
CA GLU A 161 -2.61 -4.53 1.87
C GLU A 161 -3.69 -5.13 2.77
N LEU A 162 -4.88 -4.54 2.79
CA LEU A 162 -6.07 -5.06 3.45
C LEU A 162 -6.96 -5.94 2.55
N ARG A 163 -6.58 -6.15 1.27
CA ARG A 163 -7.27 -7.10 0.40
C ARG A 163 -7.31 -8.48 1.03
N GLY A 164 -8.49 -9.08 1.05
CA GLY A 164 -8.72 -10.38 1.67
C GLY A 164 -8.81 -10.36 3.19
N ILE A 165 -8.60 -9.20 3.84
CA ILE A 165 -8.80 -8.96 5.27
C ILE A 165 -10.09 -8.16 5.46
N TRP A 166 -10.20 -7.00 4.85
CA TRP A 166 -11.42 -6.22 4.83
C TRP A 166 -12.27 -6.54 3.61
N THR A 167 -13.54 -6.84 3.82
CA THR A 167 -14.46 -7.26 2.73
C THR A 167 -14.66 -6.18 1.66
N ARG A 168 -14.48 -4.89 2.02
CA ARG A 168 -14.64 -3.74 1.11
C ARG A 168 -13.30 -3.16 0.64
N ALA A 169 -12.15 -3.77 1.01
CA ALA A 169 -10.84 -3.31 0.56
C ALA A 169 -10.54 -3.80 -0.86
N GLU A 170 -11.15 -3.16 -1.84
CA GLU A 170 -11.01 -3.48 -3.27
C GLU A 170 -10.55 -2.24 -4.07
N PRO A 171 -9.38 -1.63 -3.74
CA PRO A 171 -8.87 -0.49 -4.50
C PRO A 171 -8.46 -0.93 -5.92
N PRO A 172 -8.48 -0.03 -6.91
CA PRO A 172 -7.97 -0.34 -8.24
C PRO A 172 -6.49 -0.69 -8.21
N LEU A 173 -6.05 -1.50 -9.20
CA LEU A 173 -4.63 -1.81 -9.37
C LEU A 173 -3.83 -0.53 -9.60
N SER A 174 -2.75 -0.34 -8.85
CA SER A 174 -1.94 0.88 -8.98
C SER A 174 -1.23 0.95 -10.34
N PRO A 175 -1.00 2.16 -10.91
CA PRO A 175 -0.25 2.33 -12.15
C PRO A 175 1.15 1.70 -12.11
N LEU A 176 1.79 1.67 -10.94
CA LEU A 176 3.11 1.03 -10.77
C LEU A 176 3.02 -0.49 -10.86
N ALA A 177 2.01 -1.11 -10.24
CA ALA A 177 1.79 -2.55 -10.33
C ALA A 177 1.41 -2.95 -11.76
N LEU A 178 0.55 -2.17 -12.42
CA LEU A 178 0.17 -2.38 -13.81
C LEU A 178 1.39 -2.35 -14.74
N ALA A 179 2.22 -1.32 -14.64
CA ALA A 179 3.45 -1.19 -15.45
C ALA A 179 4.43 -2.34 -15.21
N ALA A 180 4.63 -2.73 -13.95
CA ALA A 180 5.49 -3.86 -13.61
C ALA A 180 4.92 -5.18 -14.15
N ALA A 181 3.63 -5.42 -14.02
CA ALA A 181 2.97 -6.63 -14.51
C ALA A 181 3.10 -6.78 -16.03
N LYS A 182 2.96 -5.69 -16.80
CA LYS A 182 3.23 -5.66 -18.23
C LYS A 182 4.70 -5.94 -18.54
N ALA A 183 5.62 -5.28 -17.87
CA ALA A 183 7.05 -5.44 -18.09
C ALA A 183 7.56 -6.85 -17.76
N LEU A 184 6.92 -7.54 -16.81
CA LEU A 184 7.24 -8.92 -16.42
C LEU A 184 6.46 -9.99 -17.23
N GLY A 185 5.58 -9.57 -18.14
CA GLY A 185 4.81 -10.47 -19.01
C GLY A 185 3.59 -11.14 -18.34
N TYR A 186 3.17 -10.69 -17.16
CA TYR A 186 1.91 -11.15 -16.54
C TYR A 186 0.69 -10.63 -17.27
N LEU A 187 0.81 -9.45 -17.87
CA LEU A 187 -0.25 -8.78 -18.63
C LEU A 187 0.23 -8.49 -20.05
N GLN A 188 -0.68 -8.60 -21.00
CA GLN A 188 -0.44 -8.13 -22.37
C GLN A 188 -0.33 -6.60 -22.39
N PRO A 189 0.44 -6.01 -23.32
CA PRO A 189 0.65 -4.56 -23.39
C PRO A 189 -0.62 -3.73 -23.53
N ASP A 190 -1.67 -4.28 -24.16
CA ASP A 190 -2.96 -3.65 -24.43
C ASP A 190 -3.97 -3.71 -23.26
N ILE A 191 -3.64 -4.38 -22.16
CA ILE A 191 -4.50 -4.46 -20.98
C ILE A 191 -4.30 -3.20 -20.13
N ASP A 192 -5.16 -2.20 -20.30
CA ASP A 192 -5.16 -0.95 -19.51
C ASP A 192 -6.28 -0.88 -18.49
N ASP A 193 -7.33 -1.70 -18.65
CA ASP A 193 -8.42 -1.81 -17.69
C ASP A 193 -7.91 -2.41 -16.36
N ALA A 194 -8.07 -1.64 -15.27
CA ALA A 194 -7.53 -1.99 -13.96
C ALA A 194 -8.22 -3.22 -13.34
N ASP A 195 -9.52 -3.37 -13.56
CA ASP A 195 -10.29 -4.49 -13.00
C ASP A 195 -9.96 -5.78 -13.73
N ARG A 196 -9.85 -5.71 -15.06
CA ARG A 196 -9.42 -6.84 -15.90
C ARG A 196 -7.98 -7.25 -15.55
N ALA A 197 -7.08 -6.28 -15.39
CA ALA A 197 -5.70 -6.53 -14.99
C ALA A 197 -5.65 -7.22 -13.63
N LEU A 198 -6.41 -6.73 -12.64
CA LEU A 198 -6.50 -7.30 -11.31
C LEU A 198 -6.98 -8.76 -11.34
N ALA A 199 -8.03 -9.06 -12.13
CA ALA A 199 -8.55 -10.41 -12.29
C ALA A 199 -7.50 -11.38 -12.87
N ILE A 200 -6.77 -10.96 -13.90
CA ILE A 200 -5.69 -11.75 -14.51
C ILE A 200 -4.56 -12.02 -13.49
N LEU A 201 -4.16 -11.01 -12.72
CA LEU A 201 -3.09 -11.16 -11.73
C LEU A 201 -3.51 -12.06 -10.55
N ARG A 202 -4.77 -11.97 -10.10
CA ARG A 202 -5.33 -12.91 -9.09
C ARG A 202 -5.32 -14.35 -9.60
N GLN A 203 -5.69 -14.55 -10.86
CA GLN A 203 -5.62 -15.85 -11.48
C GLN A 203 -4.19 -16.37 -11.58
N ALA A 204 -3.23 -15.53 -12.00
CA ALA A 204 -1.80 -15.91 -12.06
C ALA A 204 -1.27 -16.32 -10.69
N TRP A 205 -1.64 -15.61 -9.62
CA TRP A 205 -1.30 -15.94 -8.24
C TRP A 205 -1.85 -17.30 -7.80
N THR A 206 -3.13 -17.57 -8.09
CA THR A 206 -3.77 -18.83 -7.73
C THR A 206 -3.22 -20.00 -8.53
N VAL A 207 -2.94 -19.81 -9.82
CA VAL A 207 -2.33 -20.85 -10.69
C VAL A 207 -0.90 -21.20 -10.23
N ASP A 208 -0.19 -20.27 -9.61
CA ASP A 208 1.12 -20.53 -8.96
C ASP A 208 0.98 -21.33 -7.64
N GLY A 209 -0.22 -21.75 -7.29
CA GLY A 209 -0.50 -22.58 -6.11
C GLY A 209 -0.58 -21.77 -4.80
N GLN A 210 -0.70 -20.46 -4.88
CA GLN A 210 -0.74 -19.60 -3.71
C GLN A 210 -2.16 -19.37 -3.18
N ALA A 211 -2.30 -19.23 -1.87
CA ALA A 211 -3.58 -18.92 -1.24
C ALA A 211 -4.06 -17.51 -1.62
N ALA A 212 -5.35 -17.33 -1.89
CA ALA A 212 -5.94 -16.07 -2.30
C ALA A 212 -5.65 -14.92 -1.32
N ALA A 213 -5.61 -15.21 -0.02
CA ALA A 213 -5.29 -14.24 1.03
C ALA A 213 -3.87 -13.61 0.91
N GLY A 214 -2.93 -14.30 0.26
CA GLY A 214 -1.58 -13.80 0.02
C GLY A 214 -1.44 -12.91 -1.23
N PHE A 215 -2.53 -12.65 -1.97
CA PHE A 215 -2.45 -11.84 -3.19
C PHE A 215 -1.91 -10.42 -2.94
N ALA A 216 -2.19 -9.84 -1.78
CA ALA A 216 -1.67 -8.52 -1.41
C ALA A 216 -0.13 -8.47 -1.37
N ASP A 217 0.53 -9.59 -1.04
CA ASP A 217 2.00 -9.69 -1.10
C ASP A 217 2.52 -9.59 -2.53
N PHE A 218 1.85 -10.27 -3.46
CA PHE A 218 2.21 -10.21 -4.88
C PHE A 218 1.98 -8.81 -5.46
N GLU A 219 0.85 -8.17 -5.13
CA GLU A 219 0.57 -6.79 -5.55
C GLU A 219 1.62 -5.81 -4.99
N ALA A 220 2.04 -5.96 -3.72
CA ALA A 220 3.10 -5.16 -3.12
C ALA A 220 4.46 -5.39 -3.82
N ALA A 221 4.79 -6.63 -4.17
CA ALA A 221 6.00 -6.95 -4.92
C ALA A 221 6.00 -6.33 -6.32
N LEU A 222 4.84 -6.30 -7.01
CA LEU A 222 4.68 -5.61 -8.30
C LEU A 222 4.88 -4.11 -8.16
N VAL A 223 4.38 -3.48 -7.10
CA VAL A 223 4.59 -2.05 -6.84
C VAL A 223 6.08 -1.74 -6.66
N ARG A 224 6.80 -2.53 -5.85
CA ARG A 224 8.26 -2.37 -5.66
C ARG A 224 9.02 -2.55 -6.97
N GLU A 225 8.64 -3.52 -7.79
CA GLU A 225 9.23 -3.69 -9.11
C GLU A 225 8.95 -2.48 -10.02
N GLY A 226 7.73 -1.96 -10.02
CA GLY A 226 7.37 -0.74 -10.76
C GLY A 226 8.18 0.48 -10.32
N LEU A 227 8.43 0.64 -9.02
CA LEU A 227 9.31 1.68 -8.49
C LEU A 227 10.75 1.50 -9.00
N ARG A 228 11.26 0.28 -8.98
CA ARG A 228 12.60 -0.05 -9.50
C ARG A 228 12.72 0.27 -10.98
N LEU A 229 11.77 -0.15 -11.80
CA LEU A 229 11.75 0.11 -13.24
C LEU A 229 11.70 1.61 -13.54
N ARG A 230 10.85 2.36 -12.83
CA ARG A 230 10.76 3.82 -12.94
C ARG A 230 12.09 4.50 -12.58
N HIS A 231 12.78 4.02 -11.57
CA HIS A 231 14.08 4.55 -11.17
C HIS A 231 15.16 4.29 -12.23
N LEU A 232 15.19 3.09 -12.82
CA LEU A 232 16.10 2.74 -13.91
C LEU A 232 15.84 3.58 -15.17
N ALA A 233 14.57 3.80 -15.52
CA ALA A 233 14.21 4.63 -16.67
C ALA A 233 14.71 6.08 -16.52
N ARG A 234 14.66 6.63 -15.30
CA ARG A 234 15.16 8.00 -15.02
C ARG A 234 16.69 8.13 -15.07
N ARG A 235 17.42 7.03 -14.92
CA ARG A 235 18.90 7.00 -14.98
C ARG A 235 19.45 6.79 -16.38
N ARG A 236 18.62 6.41 -17.35
CA ARG A 236 19.05 6.31 -18.75
C ARG A 236 19.21 7.73 -19.29
N PRO A 237 20.43 8.16 -19.74
CA PRO A 237 20.58 9.43 -20.43
C PRO A 237 19.69 9.42 -21.66
N ALA A 238 19.06 10.58 -21.96
CA ALA A 238 18.40 10.77 -23.24
C ALA A 238 19.47 10.62 -24.34
N SER A 239 19.36 9.56 -25.14
CA SER A 239 20.16 9.33 -26.34
C SER A 239 19.69 10.23 -27.47
#